data_b1ccd9a1406f7b8172e9a6eece0a7da5
#
_entry.id   b1ccd9a1406f7b8172e9a6eece0a7da5
#
_cell.length_a   1.000
_cell.length_b   1.000
_cell.length_c   1.000
_cell.angle_alpha   90.00
_cell.angle_beta   90.00
_cell.angle_gamma   90.00
#
_symmetry.space_group_name_H-M   'P 1'
#
loop_
_entity.id
_entity.type
_entity.pdbx_description
1 polymer ?
#
loop_
_entity_poly.entity_id
_entity_poly.type
_entity_poly.pdbx_seq_one_letter_code
_entity_poly.pdbx_strand_id
1 'polypeptide(L)'
;MNFDHPVLSSLLPVVFLILIGFVAGRAKLVRQEAIRDLSNLVFLVLTQALLFRTMSSVHLEKLDLQPVFQYFLVAGGLFFVMLLLYGRDSRASVLALASIFSNTLMIGVPLIGLAYGEPGQVLLFTLISLHALVLLTMATLVLELQMAHEQASASGEPRHMLKTIGLAIKSAVLH
;
A
#
# COMPACT_ATOMS: atom_id res chain seq x y z
N MET A 1 2.44 -7.53 -32.74
CA MET A 1 2.57 -7.30 -31.28
C MET A 1 2.21 -8.61 -30.62
N ASN A 2 3.20 -9.32 -30.04
CA ASN A 2 2.93 -10.58 -29.35
C ASN A 2 2.24 -10.25 -28.03
N PHE A 3 0.94 -10.50 -27.98
CA PHE A 3 0.11 -10.34 -26.75
C PHE A 3 0.28 -11.53 -25.78
N ASP A 4 1.31 -12.37 -26.00
CA ASP A 4 1.53 -13.58 -25.21
C ASP A 4 2.17 -13.32 -23.84
N HIS A 5 2.45 -12.07 -23.50
CA HIS A 5 2.98 -11.75 -22.18
C HIS A 5 1.86 -11.75 -21.13
N PRO A 6 1.94 -12.56 -20.05
CA PRO A 6 0.88 -12.73 -19.06
C PRO A 6 0.33 -11.40 -18.50
N VAL A 7 1.22 -10.42 -18.30
CA VAL A 7 0.82 -9.09 -17.81
C VAL A 7 -0.03 -8.33 -18.83
N LEU A 8 0.32 -8.37 -20.12
CA LEU A 8 -0.44 -7.65 -21.14
C LEU A 8 -1.83 -8.27 -21.36
N SER A 9 -1.93 -9.61 -21.38
CA SER A 9 -3.21 -10.31 -21.50
C SER A 9 -4.12 -10.09 -20.29
N SER A 10 -3.56 -9.86 -19.11
CA SER A 10 -4.31 -9.60 -17.87
C SER A 10 -4.70 -8.12 -17.71
N LEU A 11 -3.96 -7.19 -18.29
CA LEU A 11 -4.29 -5.76 -18.28
C LEU A 11 -5.57 -5.45 -19.04
N LEU A 12 -5.77 -6.08 -20.19
CA LEU A 12 -6.94 -5.85 -21.05
C LEU A 12 -8.28 -6.04 -20.30
N PRO A 13 -8.56 -7.18 -19.64
CA PRO A 13 -9.78 -7.36 -18.87
C PRO A 13 -9.94 -6.31 -17.76
N VAL A 14 -8.87 -5.96 -17.07
CA VAL A 14 -8.92 -4.95 -15.98
C VAL A 14 -9.27 -3.58 -16.54
N VAL A 15 -8.66 -3.15 -17.64
CA VAL A 15 -8.98 -1.89 -18.31
C VAL A 15 -10.43 -1.89 -18.80
N PHE A 16 -10.91 -2.99 -19.39
CA PHE A 16 -12.31 -3.13 -19.82
C PHE A 16 -13.29 -2.98 -18.66
N LEU A 17 -13.01 -3.62 -17.50
CA LEU A 17 -13.85 -3.50 -16.31
C LEU A 17 -13.89 -2.06 -15.78
N ILE A 18 -12.76 -1.36 -15.80
CA ILE A 18 -12.70 0.06 -15.40
C ILE A 18 -13.53 0.92 -16.37
N LEU A 19 -13.40 0.70 -17.67
CA LEU A 19 -14.17 1.43 -18.69
C LEU A 19 -15.69 1.18 -18.55
N ILE A 20 -16.10 -0.08 -18.36
CA ILE A 20 -17.50 -0.43 -18.13
C ILE A 20 -18.02 0.25 -16.87
N GLY A 21 -17.26 0.21 -15.77
CA GLY A 21 -17.62 0.89 -14.52
C GLY A 21 -17.73 2.41 -14.70
N PHE A 22 -16.81 3.03 -15.43
CA PHE A 22 -16.86 4.44 -15.75
C PHE A 22 -18.11 4.80 -16.57
N VAL A 23 -18.42 4.04 -17.62
CA VAL A 23 -19.61 4.26 -18.44
C VAL A 23 -20.90 4.08 -17.63
N ALA A 24 -20.97 3.03 -16.82
CA ALA A 24 -22.12 2.77 -15.94
C ALA A 24 -22.34 3.92 -14.92
N GLY A 25 -21.26 4.43 -14.34
CA GLY A 25 -21.32 5.57 -13.43
C GLY A 25 -21.78 6.86 -14.15
N ARG A 26 -21.21 7.13 -15.35
CA ARG A 26 -21.60 8.30 -16.14
C ARG A 26 -23.04 8.22 -16.66
N ALA A 27 -23.51 7.03 -17.00
CA ALA A 27 -24.89 6.76 -17.41
C ALA A 27 -25.87 6.74 -16.21
N LYS A 28 -25.38 6.96 -14.97
CA LYS A 28 -26.17 6.92 -13.72
C LYS A 28 -26.92 5.61 -13.51
N LEU A 29 -26.40 4.50 -14.06
CA LEU A 29 -26.97 3.17 -13.87
C LEU A 29 -26.79 2.69 -12.43
N VAL A 30 -25.75 3.19 -11.74
CA VAL A 30 -25.44 2.87 -10.34
C VAL A 30 -25.51 4.17 -9.54
N ARG A 31 -26.27 4.15 -8.45
CA ARG A 31 -26.39 5.30 -7.55
C ARG A 31 -25.11 5.46 -6.72
N GLN A 32 -24.81 6.69 -6.32
CA GLN A 32 -23.59 7.01 -5.56
C GLN A 32 -23.53 6.25 -4.21
N GLU A 33 -24.68 6.12 -3.55
CA GLU A 33 -24.80 5.35 -2.30
C GLU A 33 -24.47 3.88 -2.52
N ALA A 34 -24.98 3.28 -3.61
CA ALA A 34 -24.71 1.89 -3.95
C ALA A 34 -23.22 1.63 -4.25
N ILE A 35 -22.50 2.58 -4.85
CA ILE A 35 -21.07 2.46 -5.07
C ILE A 35 -20.35 2.36 -3.73
N ARG A 36 -20.74 3.17 -2.75
CA ARG A 36 -20.15 3.16 -1.40
C ARG A 36 -20.42 1.84 -0.69
N ASP A 37 -21.65 1.36 -0.73
CA ASP A 37 -22.07 0.11 -0.08
C ASP A 37 -21.37 -1.10 -0.71
N LEU A 38 -21.29 -1.14 -2.04
CA LEU A 38 -20.55 -2.18 -2.77
C LEU A 38 -19.05 -2.15 -2.46
N SER A 39 -18.45 -0.96 -2.39
CA SER A 39 -17.05 -0.82 -2.00
C SER A 39 -16.81 -1.31 -0.59
N ASN A 40 -17.66 -0.96 0.37
CA ASN A 40 -17.57 -1.46 1.73
C ASN A 40 -17.70 -2.99 1.79
N LEU A 41 -18.66 -3.57 1.07
CA LEU A 41 -18.82 -5.03 0.99
C LEU A 41 -17.55 -5.70 0.44
N VAL A 42 -17.00 -5.16 -0.67
CA VAL A 42 -15.78 -5.69 -1.28
C VAL A 42 -14.61 -5.61 -0.30
N PHE A 43 -14.38 -4.47 0.34
CA PHE A 43 -13.21 -4.27 1.21
C PHE A 43 -13.35 -4.97 2.56
N LEU A 44 -14.49 -4.85 3.22
CA LEU A 44 -14.66 -5.34 4.60
C LEU A 44 -14.98 -6.82 4.66
N VAL A 45 -15.56 -7.39 3.61
CA VAL A 45 -16.01 -8.79 3.62
C VAL A 45 -15.26 -9.63 2.57
N LEU A 46 -15.41 -9.28 1.28
CA LEU A 46 -14.91 -10.16 0.21
C LEU A 46 -13.38 -10.20 0.16
N THR A 47 -12.72 -9.06 0.36
CA THR A 47 -11.24 -9.01 0.37
C THR A 47 -10.69 -9.75 1.58
N GLN A 48 -11.29 -9.61 2.76
CA GLN A 48 -10.85 -10.32 3.96
C GLN A 48 -11.06 -11.84 3.81
N ALA A 49 -12.20 -12.24 3.25
CA ALA A 49 -12.49 -13.66 2.98
C ALA A 49 -11.49 -14.26 1.96
N LEU A 50 -11.16 -13.50 0.90
CA LEU A 50 -10.17 -13.91 -0.09
C LEU A 50 -8.77 -14.02 0.52
N LEU A 51 -8.37 -13.05 1.33
CA LEU A 51 -7.10 -13.03 2.06
C LEU A 51 -6.99 -14.26 2.98
N PHE A 52 -8.02 -14.51 3.78
CA PHE A 52 -8.07 -15.67 4.66
C PHE A 52 -7.99 -16.98 3.89
N ARG A 53 -8.79 -17.13 2.82
CA ARG A 53 -8.78 -18.32 1.97
C ARG A 53 -7.40 -18.57 1.36
N THR A 54 -6.78 -17.55 0.80
CA THR A 54 -5.47 -17.68 0.15
C THR A 54 -4.39 -17.99 1.18
N MET A 55 -4.36 -17.28 2.31
CA MET A 55 -3.35 -17.48 3.34
C MET A 55 -3.49 -18.80 4.11
N SER A 56 -4.72 -19.33 4.25
CA SER A 56 -4.94 -20.63 4.91
C SER A 56 -4.39 -21.82 4.11
N SER A 57 -4.21 -21.67 2.81
CA SER A 57 -3.63 -22.71 1.92
C SER A 57 -2.11 -22.59 1.78
N VAL A 58 -1.50 -21.55 2.32
CA VAL A 58 -0.07 -21.29 2.18
C VAL A 58 0.77 -22.19 3.07
N HIS A 59 1.71 -22.87 2.46
CA HIS A 59 2.78 -23.58 3.16
C HIS A 59 3.95 -22.61 3.35
N LEU A 60 4.09 -22.07 4.55
CA LEU A 60 5.12 -21.06 4.88
C LEU A 60 6.55 -21.52 4.53
N GLU A 61 6.80 -22.83 4.60
CA GLU A 61 8.09 -23.45 4.26
C GLU A 61 8.49 -23.31 2.78
N LYS A 62 7.50 -23.10 1.90
CA LYS A 62 7.69 -22.97 0.44
C LYS A 62 7.65 -21.52 -0.04
N LEU A 63 7.52 -20.57 0.87
CA LEU A 63 7.33 -19.17 0.54
C LEU A 63 8.68 -18.55 0.23
N ASP A 64 8.89 -18.17 -1.04
CA ASP A 64 10.06 -17.39 -1.43
C ASP A 64 9.88 -15.93 -1.00
N LEU A 65 10.61 -15.54 0.03
CA LEU A 65 10.59 -14.16 0.55
C LEU A 65 11.58 -13.23 -0.18
N GLN A 66 12.38 -13.73 -1.11
CA GLN A 66 13.37 -12.94 -1.82
C GLN A 66 12.73 -11.76 -2.60
N PRO A 67 11.62 -11.95 -3.37
CA PRO A 67 10.95 -10.84 -4.04
C PRO A 67 10.37 -9.81 -3.08
N VAL A 68 9.88 -10.26 -1.92
CA VAL A 68 9.35 -9.38 -0.87
C VAL A 68 10.47 -8.51 -0.29
N PHE A 69 11.61 -9.10 0.03
CA PHE A 69 12.78 -8.37 0.51
C PHE A 69 13.30 -7.36 -0.52
N GLN A 70 13.41 -7.75 -1.79
CA GLN A 70 13.80 -6.86 -2.88
C GLN A 70 12.85 -5.68 -3.03
N TYR A 71 11.54 -5.92 -2.93
CA TYR A 71 10.53 -4.86 -2.94
C TYR A 71 10.75 -3.84 -1.82
N PHE A 72 10.94 -4.28 -0.57
CA PHE A 72 11.14 -3.39 0.56
C PHE A 72 12.47 -2.63 0.48
N LEU A 73 13.51 -3.26 -0.06
CA LEU A 73 14.79 -2.60 -0.28
C LEU A 73 14.65 -1.45 -1.29
N VAL A 74 13.96 -1.69 -2.41
CA VAL A 74 13.74 -0.67 -3.44
C VAL A 74 12.77 0.41 -2.96
N ALA A 75 11.64 0.03 -2.36
CA ALA A 75 10.65 0.98 -1.84
C ALA A 75 11.24 1.85 -0.72
N GLY A 76 11.93 1.24 0.24
CA GLY A 76 12.62 1.96 1.31
C GLY A 76 13.73 2.87 0.79
N GLY A 77 14.54 2.38 -0.15
CA GLY A 77 15.57 3.17 -0.81
C GLY A 77 14.99 4.38 -1.53
N LEU A 78 13.91 4.19 -2.30
CA LEU A 78 13.20 5.29 -2.98
C LEU A 78 12.61 6.29 -1.98
N PHE A 79 12.01 5.82 -0.88
CA PHE A 79 11.51 6.69 0.18
C PHE A 79 12.61 7.62 0.73
N PHE A 80 13.77 7.07 1.06
CA PHE A 80 14.90 7.88 1.56
C PHE A 80 15.47 8.81 0.50
N VAL A 81 15.55 8.39 -0.77
CA VAL A 81 15.96 9.27 -1.88
C VAL A 81 15.00 10.45 -2.00
N MET A 82 13.69 10.21 -1.92
CA MET A 82 12.70 11.28 -1.98
C MET A 82 12.81 12.24 -0.79
N LEU A 83 13.09 11.75 0.42
CA LEU A 83 13.37 12.61 1.58
C LEU A 83 14.63 13.47 1.36
N LEU A 84 15.66 12.92 0.74
CA LEU A 84 16.88 13.70 0.43
C LEU A 84 16.63 14.78 -0.63
N LEU A 85 15.75 14.51 -1.60
CA LEU A 85 15.44 15.44 -2.69
C LEU A 85 14.49 16.57 -2.26
N TYR A 86 13.47 16.25 -1.47
CA TYR A 86 12.42 17.21 -1.06
C TYR A 86 12.70 17.89 0.27
N GLY A 87 13.69 17.43 1.03
CA GLY A 87 14.06 18.02 2.31
C GLY A 87 13.68 17.15 3.50
N ARG A 88 13.74 17.76 4.70
CA ARG A 88 13.52 17.07 5.98
C ARG A 88 12.39 17.71 6.77
N ASP A 89 11.31 18.05 6.09
CA ASP A 89 10.10 18.58 6.69
C ASP A 89 8.96 17.55 6.63
N SER A 90 7.88 17.82 7.32
CA SER A 90 6.69 16.95 7.35
C SER A 90 6.08 16.75 5.96
N ARG A 91 6.13 17.77 5.11
CA ARG A 91 5.68 17.70 3.72
C ARG A 91 6.51 16.72 2.88
N ALA A 92 7.84 16.74 3.05
CA ALA A 92 8.73 15.82 2.36
C ALA A 92 8.46 14.36 2.73
N SER A 93 8.13 14.05 4.01
CA SER A 93 7.72 12.71 4.45
C SER A 93 6.46 12.23 3.74
N VAL A 94 5.45 13.09 3.62
CA VAL A 94 4.19 12.74 2.93
C VAL A 94 4.44 12.50 1.44
N LEU A 95 5.25 13.33 0.78
CA LEU A 95 5.61 13.15 -0.63
C LEU A 95 6.44 11.88 -0.85
N ALA A 96 7.38 11.58 0.04
CA ALA A 96 8.16 10.35 0.00
C ALA A 96 7.27 9.12 0.14
N LEU A 97 6.31 9.13 1.08
CA LEU A 97 5.33 8.06 1.22
C LEU A 97 4.47 7.92 -0.05
N ALA A 98 3.94 9.01 -0.57
CA ALA A 98 3.12 8.99 -1.78
C ALA A 98 3.85 8.45 -3.01
N SER A 99 5.18 8.61 -3.07
CA SER A 99 6.00 8.12 -4.19
C SER A 99 6.19 6.61 -4.22
N ILE A 100 6.05 5.93 -3.07
CA ILE A 100 6.22 4.48 -2.94
C ILE A 100 4.90 3.74 -2.73
N PHE A 101 3.81 4.45 -2.50
CA PHE A 101 2.52 3.85 -2.21
C PHE A 101 1.81 3.45 -3.51
N SER A 102 1.51 2.17 -3.67
CA SER A 102 0.83 1.62 -4.83
C SER A 102 -0.53 1.04 -4.48
N ASN A 103 -1.45 1.04 -5.45
CA ASN A 103 -2.78 0.43 -5.29
C ASN A 103 -2.70 -1.09 -5.46
N THR A 104 -1.97 -1.73 -4.58
CA THR A 104 -1.68 -3.16 -4.61
C THR A 104 -2.92 -4.00 -4.36
N LEU A 105 -3.87 -3.51 -3.58
CA LEU A 105 -5.08 -4.26 -3.24
C LEU A 105 -6.12 -4.21 -4.38
N MET A 106 -6.56 -3.01 -4.79
CA MET A 106 -7.67 -2.89 -5.75
C MET A 106 -7.30 -3.30 -7.16
N ILE A 107 -6.09 -2.93 -7.61
CA ILE A 107 -5.61 -3.24 -8.97
C ILE A 107 -4.71 -4.47 -8.95
N GLY A 108 -3.86 -4.60 -7.94
CA GLY A 108 -2.90 -5.70 -7.83
C GLY A 108 -3.57 -7.06 -7.73
N VAL A 109 -4.58 -7.22 -6.89
CA VAL A 109 -5.25 -8.53 -6.68
C VAL A 109 -5.85 -9.08 -7.96
N PRO A 110 -6.71 -8.38 -8.71
CA PRO A 110 -7.25 -8.90 -9.95
C PRO A 110 -6.18 -9.08 -11.03
N LEU A 111 -5.23 -8.15 -11.15
CA LEU A 111 -4.18 -8.21 -12.15
C LEU A 111 -3.25 -9.41 -11.95
N ILE A 112 -2.75 -9.60 -10.74
CA ILE A 112 -1.85 -10.72 -10.40
C ILE A 112 -2.60 -12.04 -10.45
N GLY A 113 -3.85 -12.07 -10.00
CA GLY A 113 -4.69 -13.26 -10.08
C GLY A 113 -4.90 -13.73 -11.54
N LEU A 114 -5.12 -12.80 -12.46
CA LEU A 114 -5.25 -13.11 -13.90
C LEU A 114 -3.92 -13.48 -14.57
N ALA A 115 -2.81 -12.84 -14.15
CA ALA A 115 -1.51 -13.05 -14.78
C ALA A 115 -0.78 -14.31 -14.30
N TYR A 116 -0.85 -14.59 -13.00
CA TYR A 116 -0.01 -15.60 -12.32
C TYR A 116 -0.82 -16.58 -11.48
N GLY A 117 -2.14 -16.40 -11.37
CA GLY A 117 -3.02 -17.28 -10.60
C GLY A 117 -2.73 -17.27 -9.11
N GLU A 118 -3.04 -18.39 -8.45
CA GLU A 118 -2.92 -18.57 -7.01
C GLU A 118 -1.48 -18.34 -6.47
N PRO A 119 -0.41 -18.86 -7.09
CA PRO A 119 0.95 -18.61 -6.60
C PRO A 119 1.32 -17.12 -6.58
N GLY A 120 0.91 -16.36 -7.58
CA GLY A 120 1.11 -14.92 -7.61
C GLY A 120 0.32 -14.18 -6.53
N GLN A 121 -0.91 -14.61 -6.26
CA GLN A 121 -1.76 -14.04 -5.21
C GLN A 121 -1.16 -14.27 -3.82
N VAL A 122 -0.60 -15.45 -3.54
CA VAL A 122 0.08 -15.75 -2.26
C VAL A 122 1.20 -14.75 -2.02
N LEU A 123 2.07 -14.53 -3.00
CA LEU A 123 3.17 -13.58 -2.90
C LEU A 123 2.66 -12.15 -2.73
N LEU A 124 1.64 -11.76 -3.49
CA LEU A 124 1.02 -10.44 -3.41
C LEU A 124 0.42 -10.17 -2.02
N PHE A 125 -0.34 -11.11 -1.46
CA PHE A 125 -0.93 -10.94 -0.13
C PHE A 125 0.11 -10.91 0.98
N THR A 126 1.17 -11.70 0.87
CA THR A 126 2.33 -11.62 1.78
C THR A 126 2.93 -10.21 1.73
N LEU A 127 3.13 -9.67 0.53
CA LEU A 127 3.65 -8.33 0.34
C LEU A 127 2.70 -7.26 0.90
N ILE A 128 1.39 -7.35 0.66
CA ILE A 128 0.38 -6.41 1.19
C ILE A 128 0.40 -6.39 2.72
N SER A 129 0.44 -7.57 3.35
CA SER A 129 0.44 -7.69 4.81
C SER A 129 1.67 -7.02 5.44
N LEU A 130 2.85 -7.23 4.84
CA LEU A 130 4.09 -6.63 5.31
C LEU A 130 4.21 -5.15 4.90
N HIS A 131 3.65 -4.77 3.75
CA HIS A 131 3.67 -3.39 3.25
C HIS A 131 3.06 -2.42 4.25
N ALA A 132 1.85 -2.71 4.73
CA ALA A 132 1.20 -1.88 5.73
C ALA A 132 2.02 -1.79 7.03
N LEU A 133 2.50 -2.95 7.51
CA LEU A 133 3.28 -2.99 8.75
C LEU A 133 4.61 -2.22 8.64
N VAL A 134 5.39 -2.45 7.58
CA VAL A 134 6.75 -1.90 7.45
C VAL A 134 6.72 -0.46 6.96
N LEU A 135 6.08 -0.20 5.81
CA LEU A 135 6.17 1.13 5.18
C LEU A 135 5.35 2.19 5.89
N LEU A 136 4.14 1.85 6.38
CA LEU A 136 3.35 2.83 7.14
C LEU A 136 4.00 3.13 8.50
N THR A 137 4.52 2.12 9.19
CA THR A 137 5.23 2.35 10.46
C THR A 137 6.47 3.21 10.24
N MET A 138 7.28 2.89 9.22
CA MET A 138 8.46 3.69 8.86
C MET A 138 8.08 5.14 8.52
N ALA A 139 7.08 5.34 7.66
CA ALA A 139 6.64 6.66 7.25
C ALA A 139 6.06 7.46 8.42
N THR A 140 5.27 6.84 9.28
CA THR A 140 4.72 7.47 10.49
C THR A 140 5.83 7.90 11.44
N LEU A 141 6.82 7.04 11.70
CA LEU A 141 7.96 7.40 12.55
C LEU A 141 8.75 8.58 11.99
N VAL A 142 9.02 8.59 10.68
CA VAL A 142 9.74 9.69 10.03
C VAL A 142 8.92 10.98 10.09
N LEU A 143 7.63 10.92 9.81
CA LEU A 143 6.73 12.07 9.86
C LEU A 143 6.66 12.68 11.27
N GLU A 144 6.45 11.85 12.29
CA GLU A 144 6.41 12.29 13.70
C GLU A 144 7.73 12.92 14.14
N LEU A 145 8.86 12.35 13.74
CA LEU A 145 10.17 12.93 14.04
C LEU A 145 10.38 14.30 13.38
N GLN A 146 9.90 14.47 12.16
CA GLN A 146 10.00 15.74 11.45
C GLN A 146 9.06 16.79 12.03
N MET A 147 7.81 16.43 12.32
CA MET A 147 6.86 17.33 12.99
C MET A 147 7.37 17.79 14.35
N ALA A 148 7.96 16.89 15.14
CA ALA A 148 8.56 17.25 16.42
C ALA A 148 9.79 18.16 16.25
N HIS A 149 10.56 17.97 15.18
CA HIS A 149 11.67 18.85 14.85
C HIS A 149 11.20 20.26 14.47
N GLU A 150 10.15 20.37 13.66
CA GLU A 150 9.54 21.64 13.27
C GLU A 150 9.00 22.40 14.50
N GLN A 151 8.28 21.69 15.38
CA GLN A 151 7.74 22.28 16.61
C GLN A 151 8.82 22.75 17.58
N ALA A 152 9.87 21.95 17.79
CA ALA A 152 10.99 22.34 18.64
C ALA A 152 11.76 23.55 18.09
N SER A 153 11.88 23.64 16.77
CA SER A 153 12.52 24.77 16.10
C SER A 153 11.69 26.07 16.21
N ALA A 154 10.35 25.94 16.27
CA ALA A 154 9.43 27.07 16.42
C ALA A 154 9.30 27.55 17.89
N SER A 155 9.41 26.63 18.87
CA SER A 155 9.23 26.95 20.30
C SER A 155 10.52 27.29 21.02
N GLY A 156 11.70 27.01 20.47
CA GLY A 156 12.99 27.23 21.15
C GLY A 156 13.27 26.26 22.31
N GLU A 157 12.44 25.24 22.53
CA GLU A 157 12.60 24.29 23.63
C GLU A 157 13.61 23.17 23.32
N PRO A 158 14.34 22.69 24.39
CA PRO A 158 15.31 21.61 24.21
C PRO A 158 14.64 20.28 23.79
N ARG A 159 15.23 19.59 22.83
CA ARG A 159 14.76 18.33 22.28
C ARG A 159 14.74 17.20 23.31
N HIS A 160 13.57 16.68 23.62
CA HIS A 160 13.40 15.37 24.25
C HIS A 160 13.17 14.28 23.20
N MET A 161 14.20 13.96 22.41
CA MET A 161 14.15 13.02 21.29
C MET A 161 13.58 11.64 21.68
N LEU A 162 13.93 11.12 22.86
CA LEU A 162 13.42 9.85 23.40
C LEU A 162 11.92 9.89 23.68
N LYS A 163 11.40 11.02 24.17
CA LYS A 163 9.96 11.19 24.42
C LYS A 163 9.17 11.24 23.11
N THR A 164 9.72 11.89 22.09
CA THR A 164 9.12 11.98 20.76
C THR A 164 9.07 10.61 20.08
N ILE A 165 10.16 9.85 20.11
CA ILE A 165 10.19 8.48 19.58
C ILE A 165 9.19 7.59 20.33
N GLY A 166 9.10 7.68 21.63
CA GLY A 166 8.13 6.92 22.44
C GLY A 166 6.67 7.25 22.09
N LEU A 167 6.35 8.53 21.84
CA LEU A 167 5.02 8.96 21.40
C LEU A 167 4.72 8.49 19.96
N ALA A 168 5.70 8.57 19.06
CA ALA A 168 5.56 8.09 17.68
C ALA A 168 5.30 6.58 17.62
N ILE A 169 6.04 5.79 18.39
CA ILE A 169 5.81 4.34 18.51
C ILE A 169 4.41 4.06 19.10
N LYS A 170 4.03 4.79 20.13
CA LYS A 170 2.70 4.64 20.74
C LYS A 170 1.59 4.97 19.74
N SER A 171 1.71 6.05 18.96
CA SER A 171 0.75 6.40 17.92
C SER A 171 0.67 5.34 16.81
N ALA A 172 1.81 4.81 16.38
CA ALA A 172 1.87 3.79 15.33
C ALA A 172 1.27 2.43 15.76
N VAL A 173 1.28 2.12 17.06
CA VAL A 173 0.76 0.84 17.61
C VAL A 173 -0.72 0.94 18.01
N LEU A 174 -1.22 2.15 18.34
CA LEU A 174 -2.59 2.35 18.86
C LEU A 174 -3.60 2.79 17.77
N HIS A 175 -3.17 2.99 16.53
CA HIS A 175 -3.98 3.24 15.35
C HIS A 175 -3.93 2.06 14.38
#